data_33182bf4b814a3dab6199d435b48a8e9
#
_entry.id   33182bf4b814a3dab6199d435b48a8e9
#
_cell.length_a   1.000
_cell.length_b   1.000
_cell.length_c   1.000
_cell.angle_alpha   90.00
_cell.angle_beta   90.00
_cell.angle_gamma   90.00
#
_symmetry.space_group_name_H-M   'P 1'
#
loop_
_entity.id
_entity.type
_entity.pdbx_description
1 polymer ?
#
loop_
_entity_poly.entity_id
_entity_poly.type
_entity_poly.pdbx_seq_one_letter_code
_entity_poly.pdbx_strand_id
1 'polypeptide(L)'
;MKSAYYEEQWQTLKEAAKPQLIESLSKRIASSFIDRYYYSDEYNREHIHLLCEMATYFDDEELNQVAAKALFGSIIEKLCDDFEELQTETYNRLICQVINFLCKLPEGVKIESELYDFQLRTEEQLYRRIESIRLAPDQKLPSFIRPKKVIILSRVTIGADVAITSVICQRIAQSYPDAQVIVVGNDKLRQVFAEGSDIYVHELAYSRRGGLLEKFQVWLELLAQVRALIKNLSPAEFLILDSDSRLTQLGVLPLVPLQNYRFFNSRGKKGSAKHASMAQLTNQWMDNILGNEAFCYPKVWTSSSQQQIAASYRATIDPDGAATLITINLGVGGNKRKRVPGDFEKNLILTLLKEDNIKLILDLGFGEEERAQSTALLQAAKEAGIKTAETTFSHLQKVNAASRVVGVECNIGEITSLIGKSDEFIGYDSACQHIAAAESVKTFTIFAGTNNVRFIRRWQACGENSNEIIYVDTLTKDSDIDTENIIATLMDFRASG
;
A
#
# COMPACT_ATOMS: atom_id res chain seq x y z
N MET A 1 -8.28 -2.93 -32.26
CA MET A 1 -8.35 -4.26 -32.92
C MET A 1 -9.60 -4.98 -32.43
N LYS A 2 -10.26 -5.82 -33.23
CA LYS A 2 -11.43 -6.56 -32.81
C LYS A 2 -11.03 -7.72 -31.90
N SER A 3 -11.83 -8.08 -30.92
CA SER A 3 -11.56 -9.18 -29.99
C SER A 3 -11.24 -10.51 -30.69
N ALA A 4 -11.95 -10.81 -31.78
CA ALA A 4 -11.72 -11.99 -32.62
C ALA A 4 -10.24 -12.15 -33.09
N TYR A 5 -9.53 -11.04 -33.35
CA TYR A 5 -8.12 -11.10 -33.72
C TYR A 5 -7.23 -11.62 -32.58
N TYR A 6 -7.51 -11.21 -31.35
CA TYR A 6 -6.76 -11.71 -30.19
C TYR A 6 -7.12 -13.14 -29.84
N GLU A 7 -8.38 -13.50 -30.04
CA GLU A 7 -8.85 -14.87 -29.83
C GLU A 7 -8.17 -15.85 -30.79
N GLU A 8 -8.06 -15.52 -32.09
CA GLU A 8 -7.33 -16.33 -33.08
C GLU A 8 -5.86 -16.51 -32.70
N GLN A 9 -5.19 -15.44 -32.25
CA GLN A 9 -3.81 -15.55 -31.78
C GLN A 9 -3.70 -16.43 -30.53
N TRP A 10 -4.64 -16.33 -29.62
CA TRP A 10 -4.67 -17.16 -28.42
C TRP A 10 -4.86 -18.64 -28.75
N GLN A 11 -5.77 -18.98 -29.68
CA GLN A 11 -5.94 -20.38 -30.11
C GLN A 11 -4.64 -20.97 -30.67
N THR A 12 -3.88 -20.19 -31.43
CA THR A 12 -2.57 -20.60 -31.94
C THR A 12 -1.52 -20.79 -30.83
N LEU A 13 -1.56 -19.93 -29.79
CA LEU A 13 -0.59 -19.97 -28.68
C LEU A 13 -0.84 -21.12 -27.70
N LYS A 14 -2.08 -21.59 -27.55
CA LYS A 14 -2.43 -22.71 -26.67
C LYS A 14 -1.60 -23.97 -26.96
N GLU A 15 -1.28 -24.22 -28.24
CA GLU A 15 -0.55 -25.43 -28.69
C GLU A 15 0.99 -25.29 -28.55
N ALA A 16 1.51 -24.06 -28.49
CA ALA A 16 2.96 -23.79 -28.49
C ALA A 16 3.30 -22.66 -27.45
N ALA A 17 2.85 -22.84 -26.24
CA ALA A 17 3.00 -21.84 -25.18
C ALA A 17 4.47 -21.53 -24.85
N LYS A 18 4.83 -20.25 -24.97
CA LYS A 18 6.11 -19.71 -24.50
C LYS A 18 5.81 -18.48 -23.63
N PRO A 19 6.44 -18.34 -22.45
CA PRO A 19 6.17 -17.23 -21.52
C PRO A 19 6.22 -15.86 -22.19
N GLN A 20 7.21 -15.60 -23.05
CA GLN A 20 7.39 -14.32 -23.74
C GLN A 20 6.24 -14.01 -24.73
N LEU A 21 5.69 -15.02 -25.38
CA LEU A 21 4.57 -14.85 -26.33
C LEU A 21 3.27 -14.62 -25.57
N ILE A 22 3.03 -15.33 -24.46
CA ILE A 22 1.89 -15.11 -23.57
C ILE A 22 1.96 -13.69 -22.98
N GLU A 23 3.12 -13.27 -22.51
CA GLU A 23 3.34 -11.93 -21.97
C GLU A 23 3.05 -10.84 -23.03
N SER A 24 3.58 -11.02 -24.24
CA SER A 24 3.35 -10.08 -25.33
C SER A 24 1.87 -9.97 -25.70
N LEU A 25 1.18 -11.12 -25.84
CA LEU A 25 -0.24 -11.13 -26.18
C LEU A 25 -1.10 -10.54 -25.05
N SER A 26 -0.92 -10.99 -23.81
CA SER A 26 -1.69 -10.51 -22.67
C SER A 26 -1.51 -9.00 -22.42
N LYS A 27 -0.28 -8.48 -22.57
CA LYS A 27 -0.02 -7.03 -22.48
C LYS A 27 -0.72 -6.25 -23.59
N ARG A 28 -0.76 -6.77 -24.83
CA ARG A 28 -1.48 -6.11 -25.94
C ARG A 28 -2.99 -6.09 -25.71
N ILE A 29 -3.56 -7.18 -25.21
CA ILE A 29 -4.99 -7.26 -24.86
C ILE A 29 -5.29 -6.26 -23.75
N ALA A 30 -4.49 -6.24 -22.69
CA ALA A 30 -4.64 -5.29 -21.58
C ALA A 30 -4.54 -3.83 -22.03
N SER A 31 -3.54 -3.49 -22.85
CA SER A 31 -3.41 -2.15 -23.41
C SER A 31 -4.61 -1.79 -24.28
N SER A 32 -5.07 -2.71 -25.16
CA SER A 32 -6.24 -2.48 -26.00
C SER A 32 -7.52 -2.27 -25.19
N PHE A 33 -7.69 -2.97 -24.05
CA PHE A 33 -8.80 -2.72 -23.14
C PHE A 33 -8.75 -1.31 -22.54
N ILE A 34 -7.59 -0.94 -22.02
CA ILE A 34 -7.37 0.37 -21.39
C ILE A 34 -7.55 1.51 -22.40
N ASP A 35 -6.98 1.39 -23.60
CA ASP A 35 -7.10 2.42 -24.66
C ASP A 35 -8.57 2.62 -25.06
N ARG A 36 -9.32 1.54 -25.27
CA ARG A 36 -10.76 1.63 -25.59
C ARG A 36 -11.56 2.24 -24.46
N TYR A 37 -11.26 1.87 -23.24
CA TYR A 37 -11.92 2.41 -22.08
C TYR A 37 -11.68 3.92 -21.95
N TYR A 38 -10.41 4.39 -22.00
CA TYR A 38 -10.08 5.80 -21.79
C TYR A 38 -10.44 6.71 -22.99
N TYR A 39 -10.30 6.20 -24.21
CA TYR A 39 -10.50 7.05 -25.40
C TYR A 39 -11.88 6.89 -26.05
N SER A 40 -12.60 5.80 -25.78
CA SER A 40 -13.86 5.47 -26.44
C SER A 40 -15.00 5.17 -25.49
N ASP A 41 -14.76 5.20 -24.17
CA ASP A 41 -15.73 4.80 -23.12
C ASP A 41 -16.32 3.40 -23.36
N GLU A 42 -15.50 2.50 -23.90
CA GLU A 42 -15.92 1.14 -24.28
C GLU A 42 -15.37 0.11 -23.27
N TYR A 43 -16.26 -0.47 -22.46
CA TYR A 43 -15.93 -1.63 -21.63
C TYR A 43 -15.99 -2.92 -22.45
N ASN A 44 -14.84 -3.45 -22.88
CA ASN A 44 -14.75 -4.64 -23.69
C ASN A 44 -14.66 -5.91 -22.82
N ARG A 45 -15.81 -6.59 -22.64
CA ARG A 45 -15.92 -7.81 -21.83
C ARG A 45 -15.08 -8.99 -22.37
N GLU A 46 -14.95 -9.08 -23.68
CA GLU A 46 -14.22 -10.17 -24.33
C GLU A 46 -12.72 -10.12 -24.02
N HIS A 47 -12.14 -8.92 -23.98
CA HIS A 47 -10.73 -8.75 -23.57
C HIS A 47 -10.48 -9.25 -22.15
N ILE A 48 -11.38 -8.94 -21.21
CA ILE A 48 -11.26 -9.40 -19.81
C ILE A 48 -11.45 -10.92 -19.74
N HIS A 49 -12.44 -11.47 -20.47
CA HIS A 49 -12.66 -12.91 -20.53
C HIS A 49 -11.41 -13.65 -21.04
N LEU A 50 -10.83 -13.17 -22.13
CA LEU A 50 -9.64 -13.76 -22.74
C LEU A 50 -8.43 -13.70 -21.80
N LEU A 51 -8.23 -12.60 -21.08
CA LEU A 51 -7.17 -12.50 -20.06
C LEU A 51 -7.38 -13.48 -18.89
N CYS A 52 -8.63 -13.68 -18.47
CA CYS A 52 -8.96 -14.67 -17.45
C CYS A 52 -8.68 -16.10 -17.95
N GLU A 53 -9.08 -16.42 -19.18
CA GLU A 53 -8.78 -17.71 -19.79
C GLU A 53 -7.27 -17.95 -19.88
N MET A 54 -6.51 -17.00 -20.40
CA MET A 54 -5.04 -17.09 -20.47
C MET A 54 -4.38 -17.27 -19.08
N ALA A 55 -4.99 -16.71 -18.03
CA ALA A 55 -4.49 -16.79 -16.66
C ALA A 55 -4.88 -18.06 -15.89
N THR A 56 -5.63 -18.98 -16.53
CA THR A 56 -6.14 -20.20 -15.87
C THR A 56 -6.12 -21.44 -16.79
N TYR A 57 -5.53 -21.33 -17.98
CA TYR A 57 -5.61 -22.39 -18.98
C TYR A 57 -4.59 -23.49 -18.79
N PHE A 58 -3.38 -23.15 -18.33
CA PHE A 58 -2.26 -24.10 -18.29
C PHE A 58 -2.20 -24.85 -16.96
N ASP A 59 -1.71 -26.09 -17.01
CA ASP A 59 -1.31 -26.81 -15.78
C ASP A 59 -0.07 -26.19 -15.13
N ASP A 60 0.73 -25.46 -15.92
CA ASP A 60 1.90 -24.70 -15.45
C ASP A 60 1.47 -23.33 -14.91
N GLU A 61 1.52 -23.18 -13.60
CA GLU A 61 1.16 -21.95 -12.91
C GLU A 61 2.05 -20.75 -13.28
N GLU A 62 3.30 -20.97 -13.67
CA GLU A 62 4.18 -19.86 -14.11
C GLU A 62 3.64 -19.21 -15.38
N LEU A 63 3.10 -20.01 -16.32
CA LEU A 63 2.46 -19.50 -17.54
C LEU A 63 1.17 -18.73 -17.24
N ASN A 64 0.35 -19.23 -16.32
CA ASN A 64 -0.87 -18.56 -15.86
C ASN A 64 -0.56 -17.21 -15.21
N GLN A 65 0.47 -17.13 -14.36
CA GLN A 65 0.90 -15.91 -13.69
C GLN A 65 1.33 -14.82 -14.66
N VAL A 66 1.88 -15.15 -15.82
CA VAL A 66 2.26 -14.18 -16.84
C VAL A 66 1.05 -13.38 -17.34
N ALA A 67 -0.06 -14.06 -17.65
CA ALA A 67 -1.30 -13.42 -18.08
C ALA A 67 -2.02 -12.72 -16.92
N ALA A 68 -2.05 -13.33 -15.72
CA ALA A 68 -2.59 -12.71 -14.51
C ALA A 68 -1.88 -11.39 -14.20
N LYS A 69 -0.56 -11.31 -14.39
CA LYS A 69 0.22 -10.08 -14.22
C LYS A 69 -0.20 -8.96 -15.17
N ALA A 70 -0.59 -9.27 -16.41
CA ALA A 70 -1.11 -8.27 -17.33
C ALA A 70 -2.49 -7.75 -16.90
N LEU A 71 -3.40 -8.63 -16.46
CA LEU A 71 -4.72 -8.25 -15.95
C LEU A 71 -4.60 -7.36 -14.70
N PHE A 72 -3.82 -7.80 -13.70
CA PHE A 72 -3.68 -7.06 -12.45
C PHE A 72 -2.84 -5.78 -12.61
N GLY A 73 -1.64 -5.88 -13.15
CA GLY A 73 -0.70 -4.76 -13.20
C GLY A 73 -1.05 -3.70 -14.23
N SER A 74 -1.59 -4.09 -15.40
CA SER A 74 -1.87 -3.12 -16.48
C SER A 74 -3.29 -2.57 -16.43
N ILE A 75 -4.26 -3.30 -15.88
CA ILE A 75 -5.67 -2.87 -15.84
C ILE A 75 -6.10 -2.57 -14.41
N ILE A 76 -6.10 -3.57 -13.53
CA ILE A 76 -6.71 -3.47 -12.20
C ILE A 76 -6.00 -2.43 -11.34
N GLU A 77 -4.66 -2.45 -11.27
CA GLU A 77 -3.90 -1.46 -10.48
C GLU A 77 -4.11 -0.04 -11.02
N LYS A 78 -4.10 0.14 -12.34
CA LYS A 78 -4.33 1.44 -12.95
C LYS A 78 -5.70 2.02 -12.61
N LEU A 79 -6.77 1.21 -12.70
CA LEU A 79 -8.12 1.63 -12.30
C LEU A 79 -8.23 1.98 -10.82
N CYS A 80 -7.41 1.37 -9.96
CA CYS A 80 -7.41 1.66 -8.53
C CYS A 80 -6.70 2.96 -8.16
N ASP A 81 -5.64 3.32 -8.91
CA ASP A 81 -4.79 4.46 -8.58
C ASP A 81 -5.29 5.79 -9.15
N ASP A 82 -6.32 5.77 -9.98
CA ASP A 82 -6.89 7.00 -10.56
C ASP A 82 -7.78 7.79 -9.57
N PHE A 83 -8.32 7.14 -8.55
CA PHE A 83 -9.20 7.75 -7.54
C PHE A 83 -10.37 8.52 -8.14
N GLU A 84 -10.98 7.96 -9.19
CA GLU A 84 -12.14 8.49 -9.87
C GLU A 84 -13.34 7.58 -9.76
N GLU A 85 -14.51 8.18 -9.80
CA GLU A 85 -15.79 7.47 -9.70
C GLU A 85 -15.97 6.44 -10.82
N LEU A 86 -15.72 6.87 -12.05
CA LEU A 86 -15.88 6.02 -13.23
C LEU A 86 -14.91 4.83 -13.22
N GLN A 87 -13.65 5.05 -12.81
CA GLN A 87 -12.65 4.00 -12.70
C GLN A 87 -12.99 3.02 -11.57
N THR A 88 -13.55 3.52 -10.48
CA THR A 88 -14.02 2.68 -9.37
C THR A 88 -15.19 1.79 -9.81
N GLU A 89 -16.16 2.33 -10.52
CA GLU A 89 -17.28 1.59 -11.10
C GLU A 89 -16.78 0.52 -12.08
N THR A 90 -15.88 0.90 -12.97
CA THR A 90 -15.29 -0.02 -13.96
C THR A 90 -14.50 -1.14 -13.28
N TYR A 91 -13.72 -0.83 -12.25
CA TYR A 91 -13.06 -1.84 -11.42
C TYR A 91 -14.06 -2.83 -10.83
N ASN A 92 -15.14 -2.34 -10.22
CA ASN A 92 -16.15 -3.20 -9.60
C ASN A 92 -16.81 -4.11 -10.63
N ARG A 93 -17.16 -3.58 -11.81
CA ARG A 93 -17.70 -4.36 -12.93
C ARG A 93 -16.72 -5.44 -13.41
N LEU A 94 -15.44 -5.08 -13.55
CA LEU A 94 -14.40 -6.00 -13.96
C LEU A 94 -14.20 -7.14 -12.95
N ILE A 95 -14.09 -6.81 -11.66
CA ILE A 95 -13.91 -7.84 -10.62
C ILE A 95 -15.13 -8.77 -10.53
N CYS A 96 -16.35 -8.24 -10.66
CA CYS A 96 -17.55 -9.09 -10.72
C CYS A 96 -17.52 -10.05 -11.92
N GLN A 97 -17.06 -9.60 -13.09
CA GLN A 97 -16.88 -10.45 -14.26
C GLN A 97 -15.81 -11.52 -14.02
N VAL A 98 -14.67 -11.17 -13.40
CA VAL A 98 -13.60 -12.13 -13.06
C VAL A 98 -14.12 -13.19 -12.08
N ILE A 99 -14.84 -12.80 -11.02
CA ILE A 99 -15.43 -13.73 -10.06
C ILE A 99 -16.40 -14.68 -10.76
N ASN A 100 -17.30 -14.15 -11.61
CA ASN A 100 -18.26 -14.96 -12.37
C ASN A 100 -17.57 -15.93 -13.35
N PHE A 101 -16.39 -15.56 -13.90
CA PHE A 101 -15.59 -16.46 -14.70
C PHE A 101 -15.00 -17.58 -13.83
N LEU A 102 -14.38 -17.22 -12.69
CA LEU A 102 -13.77 -18.21 -11.78
C LEU A 102 -14.78 -19.22 -11.23
N CYS A 103 -15.99 -18.80 -10.90
CA CYS A 103 -17.06 -19.69 -10.42
C CYS A 103 -17.43 -20.80 -11.44
N LYS A 104 -17.09 -20.63 -12.72
CA LYS A 104 -17.35 -21.65 -13.76
C LYS A 104 -16.22 -22.67 -13.91
N LEU A 105 -15.08 -22.44 -13.24
CA LEU A 105 -13.96 -23.37 -13.23
C LEU A 105 -14.19 -24.44 -12.16
N PRO A 106 -13.65 -25.66 -12.33
CA PRO A 106 -13.72 -26.71 -11.31
C PRO A 106 -13.14 -26.25 -9.96
N GLU A 107 -12.05 -25.49 -9.98
CA GLU A 107 -11.38 -24.95 -8.80
C GLU A 107 -12.15 -23.80 -8.13
N GLY A 108 -13.10 -23.21 -8.83
CA GLY A 108 -13.96 -22.11 -8.35
C GLY A 108 -15.23 -22.55 -7.63
N VAL A 109 -15.56 -23.85 -7.60
CA VAL A 109 -16.81 -24.39 -7.00
C VAL A 109 -17.02 -23.94 -5.55
N LYS A 110 -15.94 -23.87 -4.76
CA LYS A 110 -16.03 -23.38 -3.37
C LYS A 110 -16.37 -21.89 -3.30
N ILE A 111 -15.82 -21.07 -4.20
CA ILE A 111 -16.14 -19.64 -4.30
C ILE A 111 -17.62 -19.47 -4.63
N GLU A 112 -18.10 -20.22 -5.62
CA GLU A 112 -19.52 -20.20 -6.03
C GLU A 112 -20.45 -20.60 -4.89
N SER A 113 -20.13 -21.71 -4.19
CA SER A 113 -20.94 -22.20 -3.05
C SER A 113 -21.03 -21.17 -1.93
N GLU A 114 -19.93 -20.55 -1.55
CA GLU A 114 -19.91 -19.52 -0.50
C GLU A 114 -20.70 -18.25 -0.93
N LEU A 115 -20.61 -17.86 -2.19
CA LEU A 115 -21.40 -16.75 -2.71
C LEU A 115 -22.91 -17.05 -2.70
N TYR A 116 -23.32 -18.31 -2.93
CA TYR A 116 -24.71 -18.73 -2.84
C TYR A 116 -25.27 -18.60 -1.43
N ASP A 117 -24.47 -18.84 -0.40
CA ASP A 117 -24.87 -18.62 1.01
C ASP A 117 -25.19 -17.15 1.28
N PHE A 118 -24.53 -16.22 0.57
CA PHE A 118 -24.83 -14.80 0.58
C PHE A 118 -25.93 -14.38 -0.41
N GLN A 119 -26.59 -15.33 -1.07
CA GLN A 119 -27.62 -15.11 -2.11
C GLN A 119 -27.10 -14.35 -3.35
N LEU A 120 -25.79 -14.48 -3.63
CA LEU A 120 -25.11 -13.86 -4.77
C LEU A 120 -24.81 -14.93 -5.82
N ARG A 121 -25.67 -15.03 -6.82
CA ARG A 121 -25.62 -16.09 -7.84
C ARG A 121 -25.19 -15.59 -9.22
N THR A 122 -25.19 -14.29 -9.42
CA THR A 122 -24.86 -13.68 -10.71
C THR A 122 -23.91 -12.51 -10.56
N GLU A 123 -23.19 -12.23 -11.65
CA GLU A 123 -22.34 -11.05 -11.77
C GLU A 123 -23.08 -9.76 -11.43
N GLU A 124 -24.33 -9.62 -11.90
CA GLU A 124 -25.16 -8.45 -11.64
C GLU A 124 -25.53 -8.29 -10.16
N GLN A 125 -25.75 -9.38 -9.42
CA GLN A 125 -26.04 -9.34 -7.99
C GLN A 125 -24.80 -8.90 -7.20
N LEU A 126 -23.60 -9.40 -7.56
CA LEU A 126 -22.33 -8.94 -6.99
C LEU A 126 -22.13 -7.45 -7.23
N TYR A 127 -22.32 -7.00 -8.47
CA TYR A 127 -22.18 -5.61 -8.86
C TYR A 127 -23.15 -4.69 -8.11
N ARG A 128 -24.45 -5.04 -8.06
CA ARG A 128 -25.44 -4.27 -7.30
C ARG A 128 -25.11 -4.20 -5.81
N ARG A 129 -24.62 -5.30 -5.24
CA ARG A 129 -24.20 -5.33 -3.83
C ARG A 129 -23.10 -4.30 -3.56
N ILE A 130 -21.99 -4.35 -4.29
CA ILE A 130 -20.86 -3.45 -4.04
C ILE A 130 -21.24 -1.98 -4.30
N GLU A 131 -22.01 -1.70 -5.37
CA GLU A 131 -22.48 -0.34 -5.66
C GLU A 131 -23.41 0.18 -4.55
N SER A 132 -24.29 -0.66 -4.03
CA SER A 132 -25.17 -0.28 -2.91
C SER A 132 -24.40 0.07 -1.64
N ILE A 133 -23.29 -0.64 -1.35
CA ILE A 133 -22.44 -0.39 -0.19
C ILE A 133 -21.60 0.88 -0.41
N ARG A 134 -21.00 0.99 -1.58
CA ARG A 134 -20.11 2.09 -1.95
C ARG A 134 -20.82 3.43 -2.00
N LEU A 135 -22.05 3.44 -2.51
CA LEU A 135 -22.87 4.63 -2.68
C LEU A 135 -23.79 4.91 -1.48
N ALA A 136 -23.78 4.07 -0.46
CA ALA A 136 -24.58 4.27 0.73
C ALA A 136 -24.37 5.68 1.32
N PRO A 137 -25.43 6.50 1.45
CA PRO A 137 -25.31 7.88 1.92
C PRO A 137 -24.94 7.93 3.41
N ASP A 138 -25.42 6.97 4.18
CA ASP A 138 -25.20 6.85 5.62
C ASP A 138 -24.63 5.46 5.95
N GLN A 139 -23.49 5.46 6.61
CA GLN A 139 -22.85 4.25 7.13
C GLN A 139 -22.86 4.20 8.65
N LYS A 140 -23.63 5.06 9.31
CA LYS A 140 -23.73 5.09 10.78
C LYS A 140 -24.08 3.71 11.33
N LEU A 141 -23.43 3.36 12.43
CA LEU A 141 -23.72 2.10 13.11
C LEU A 141 -25.11 2.15 13.74
N PRO A 142 -25.90 1.09 13.57
CA PRO A 142 -27.14 0.93 14.30
C PRO A 142 -26.91 1.01 15.81
N SER A 143 -27.81 1.64 16.55
CA SER A 143 -27.66 1.86 18.00
C SER A 143 -27.59 0.57 18.83
N PHE A 144 -28.05 -0.55 18.31
CA PHE A 144 -27.96 -1.84 18.96
C PHE A 144 -26.56 -2.51 18.85
N ILE A 145 -25.71 -2.08 17.92
CA ILE A 145 -24.34 -2.60 17.79
C ILE A 145 -23.49 -2.09 18.97
N ARG A 146 -23.02 -3.02 19.77
CA ARG A 146 -22.11 -2.80 20.90
C ARG A 146 -20.99 -3.84 20.76
N PRO A 147 -19.99 -3.58 19.92
CA PRO A 147 -19.03 -4.58 19.55
C PRO A 147 -18.12 -4.94 20.74
N LYS A 148 -18.07 -6.22 21.07
CA LYS A 148 -17.00 -6.81 21.91
C LYS A 148 -15.77 -7.13 21.06
N LYS A 149 -15.96 -7.24 19.75
CA LYS A 149 -14.90 -7.53 18.81
C LYS A 149 -15.06 -6.71 17.53
N VAL A 150 -14.00 -6.03 17.14
CA VAL A 150 -13.93 -5.29 15.87
C VAL A 150 -12.81 -5.90 15.02
N ILE A 151 -13.18 -6.41 13.86
CA ILE A 151 -12.25 -6.99 12.88
C ILE A 151 -12.01 -5.94 11.79
N ILE A 152 -10.76 -5.56 11.60
CA ILE A 152 -10.33 -4.58 10.61
C ILE A 152 -9.48 -5.30 9.56
N LEU A 153 -9.81 -5.13 8.30
CA LEU A 153 -9.05 -5.73 7.21
C LEU A 153 -7.88 -4.83 6.82
N SER A 154 -6.68 -5.40 6.76
CA SER A 154 -5.48 -4.72 6.26
C SER A 154 -5.64 -4.35 4.77
N ARG A 155 -5.02 -3.24 4.37
CA ARG A 155 -4.87 -2.86 2.96
C ARG A 155 -3.79 -3.67 2.22
N VAL A 156 -3.10 -4.60 2.92
CA VAL A 156 -2.00 -5.46 2.45
C VAL A 156 -0.72 -4.73 2.03
N THR A 157 -0.61 -3.45 2.32
CA THR A 157 0.63 -2.67 2.17
C THR A 157 0.88 -1.85 3.42
N ILE A 158 2.09 -1.91 3.95
CA ILE A 158 2.45 -1.28 5.22
C ILE A 158 2.14 0.22 5.24
N GLY A 159 2.50 0.95 4.18
CA GLY A 159 2.20 2.40 4.12
C GLY A 159 0.71 2.71 4.21
N ALA A 160 -0.13 1.92 3.55
CA ALA A 160 -1.58 2.08 3.65
C ALA A 160 -2.13 1.63 5.02
N ASP A 161 -1.53 0.62 5.64
CA ASP A 161 -1.93 0.21 6.99
C ASP A 161 -1.54 1.26 8.03
N VAL A 162 -0.41 1.94 7.86
CA VAL A 162 -0.06 3.11 8.68
C VAL A 162 -1.05 4.25 8.43
N ALA A 163 -1.28 4.64 7.16
CA ALA A 163 -2.11 5.81 6.85
C ALA A 163 -3.61 5.63 7.14
N ILE A 164 -4.13 4.40 7.07
CA ILE A 164 -5.57 4.09 7.14
C ILE A 164 -5.88 3.20 8.34
N THR A 165 -5.32 1.99 8.38
CA THR A 165 -5.68 0.98 9.39
C THR A 165 -5.36 1.46 10.80
N SER A 166 -4.23 2.15 11.00
CA SER A 166 -3.85 2.70 12.31
C SER A 166 -4.84 3.75 12.82
N VAL A 167 -5.35 4.60 11.93
CA VAL A 167 -6.38 5.60 12.25
C VAL A 167 -7.67 4.90 12.67
N ILE A 168 -8.12 3.89 11.91
CA ILE A 168 -9.31 3.11 12.26
C ILE A 168 -9.15 2.48 13.64
N CYS A 169 -8.01 1.85 13.92
CA CYS A 169 -7.73 1.22 15.22
C CYS A 169 -7.85 2.23 16.37
N GLN A 170 -7.24 3.40 16.25
CA GLN A 170 -7.30 4.44 17.27
C GLN A 170 -8.74 4.95 17.50
N ARG A 171 -9.49 5.21 16.41
CA ARG A 171 -10.88 5.68 16.49
C ARG A 171 -11.81 4.64 17.14
N ILE A 172 -11.58 3.35 16.85
CA ILE A 172 -12.32 2.24 17.50
C ILE A 172 -11.96 2.14 18.97
N ALA A 173 -10.68 2.16 19.33
CA ALA A 173 -10.25 2.10 20.73
C ALA A 173 -10.82 3.25 21.57
N GLN A 174 -10.93 4.46 21.00
CA GLN A 174 -11.56 5.61 21.68
C GLN A 174 -13.07 5.43 21.87
N SER A 175 -13.77 4.85 20.89
CA SER A 175 -15.24 4.74 20.92
C SER A 175 -15.73 3.47 21.63
N TYR A 176 -14.95 2.43 21.62
CA TYR A 176 -15.24 1.11 22.19
C TYR A 176 -14.02 0.57 22.94
N PRO A 177 -13.65 1.16 24.09
CA PRO A 177 -12.40 0.82 24.81
C PRO A 177 -12.37 -0.64 25.31
N ASP A 178 -13.54 -1.24 25.51
CA ASP A 178 -13.66 -2.64 25.96
C ASP A 178 -13.68 -3.65 24.79
N ALA A 179 -13.67 -3.17 23.55
CA ALA A 179 -13.72 -4.04 22.38
C ALA A 179 -12.32 -4.59 22.04
N GLN A 180 -12.22 -5.87 21.77
CA GLN A 180 -11.03 -6.47 21.18
C GLN A 180 -10.88 -6.00 19.73
N VAL A 181 -9.79 -5.29 19.43
CA VAL A 181 -9.44 -4.88 18.08
C VAL A 181 -8.54 -5.91 17.42
N ILE A 182 -8.97 -6.44 16.28
CA ILE A 182 -8.24 -7.44 15.49
C ILE A 182 -7.98 -6.90 14.10
N VAL A 183 -6.72 -6.85 13.69
CA VAL A 183 -6.33 -6.53 12.32
C VAL A 183 -5.99 -7.84 11.60
N VAL A 184 -6.68 -8.13 10.50
CA VAL A 184 -6.43 -9.32 9.68
C VAL A 184 -5.55 -8.96 8.50
N GLY A 185 -4.40 -9.63 8.36
CA GLY A 185 -3.49 -9.42 7.24
C GLY A 185 -2.14 -10.12 7.43
N ASN A 186 -1.12 -9.68 6.71
CA ASN A 186 0.20 -10.28 6.70
C ASN A 186 0.90 -10.15 8.08
N ASP A 187 1.80 -11.06 8.40
CA ASP A 187 2.58 -11.10 9.64
C ASP A 187 3.41 -9.83 9.90
N LYS A 188 3.86 -9.14 8.84
CA LYS A 188 4.58 -7.86 8.93
C LYS A 188 3.80 -6.76 9.66
N LEU A 189 2.48 -6.89 9.77
CA LEU A 189 1.66 -5.98 10.58
C LEU A 189 2.04 -5.98 12.06
N ARG A 190 2.64 -7.06 12.59
CA ARG A 190 3.20 -7.11 13.96
C ARG A 190 4.32 -6.10 14.19
N GLN A 191 4.93 -5.60 13.10
CA GLN A 191 5.96 -4.57 13.17
C GLN A 191 5.37 -3.15 13.15
N VAL A 192 4.09 -3.01 12.79
CA VAL A 192 3.33 -1.76 12.84
C VAL A 192 2.50 -1.70 14.12
N PHE A 193 1.91 -2.83 14.51
CA PHE A 193 1.08 -3.00 15.71
C PHE A 193 1.80 -3.93 16.70
N ALA A 194 2.90 -3.45 17.29
CA ALA A 194 3.69 -4.23 18.21
C ALA A 194 3.01 -4.42 19.58
N GLU A 195 3.62 -5.23 20.44
CA GLU A 195 3.17 -5.47 21.80
C GLU A 195 2.94 -4.13 22.54
N GLY A 196 1.82 -4.07 23.30
CA GLY A 196 1.39 -2.84 23.98
C GLY A 196 0.51 -1.93 23.15
N SER A 197 0.18 -2.29 21.91
CA SER A 197 -0.81 -1.57 21.09
C SER A 197 -2.26 -1.88 21.47
N ASP A 198 -2.51 -2.96 22.23
CA ASP A 198 -3.84 -3.58 22.46
C ASP A 198 -4.55 -4.00 21.15
N ILE A 199 -3.79 -4.12 20.06
CA ILE A 199 -4.27 -4.53 18.74
C ILE A 199 -3.75 -5.95 18.45
N TYR A 200 -4.67 -6.87 18.22
CA TYR A 200 -4.32 -8.24 17.89
C TYR A 200 -4.17 -8.43 16.38
N VAL A 201 -2.99 -8.80 15.93
CA VAL A 201 -2.76 -9.14 14.51
C VAL A 201 -3.11 -10.60 14.26
N HIS A 202 -4.15 -10.83 13.47
CA HIS A 202 -4.55 -12.15 13.00
C HIS A 202 -3.99 -12.38 11.60
N GLU A 203 -3.09 -13.35 11.51
CA GLU A 203 -2.32 -13.56 10.29
C GLU A 203 -3.15 -14.19 9.17
N LEU A 204 -3.09 -13.57 8.01
CA LEU A 204 -3.60 -14.08 6.74
C LEU A 204 -2.62 -13.71 5.65
N ALA A 205 -1.99 -14.72 5.04
CA ALA A 205 -1.05 -14.50 3.95
C ALA A 205 -1.80 -14.07 2.68
N TYR A 206 -1.31 -13.01 2.04
CA TYR A 206 -1.80 -12.56 0.74
C TYR A 206 -0.62 -12.29 -0.19
N SER A 207 -0.56 -13.01 -1.32
CA SER A 207 0.45 -12.78 -2.35
C SER A 207 -0.06 -11.81 -3.43
N ARG A 208 0.57 -10.65 -3.54
CA ARG A 208 0.31 -9.72 -4.66
C ARG A 208 0.78 -10.30 -6.01
N ARG A 209 1.74 -11.24 -6.00
CA ARG A 209 2.33 -11.86 -7.18
C ARG A 209 1.70 -13.22 -7.54
N GLY A 210 0.77 -13.72 -6.75
CA GLY A 210 0.08 -14.99 -6.99
C GLY A 210 -0.76 -14.98 -8.27
N GLY A 211 -1.15 -16.19 -8.70
CA GLY A 211 -2.02 -16.40 -9.84
C GLY A 211 -3.43 -15.84 -9.68
N LEU A 212 -4.21 -15.90 -10.75
CA LEU A 212 -5.57 -15.35 -10.73
C LEU A 212 -6.43 -16.04 -9.68
N LEU A 213 -6.47 -17.38 -9.68
CA LEU A 213 -7.29 -18.17 -8.77
C LEU A 213 -6.86 -17.98 -7.30
N GLU A 214 -5.54 -18.01 -7.02
CA GLU A 214 -4.97 -17.85 -5.69
C GLU A 214 -5.44 -16.55 -5.01
N LYS A 215 -5.49 -15.45 -5.74
CA LYS A 215 -5.94 -14.14 -5.22
C LYS A 215 -7.39 -14.13 -4.74
N PHE A 216 -8.22 -15.02 -5.24
CA PHE A 216 -9.62 -15.14 -4.84
C PHE A 216 -9.84 -16.27 -3.83
N GLN A 217 -9.01 -17.31 -3.82
CA GLN A 217 -9.05 -18.37 -2.81
C GLN A 217 -8.69 -17.86 -1.40
N VAL A 218 -7.84 -16.85 -1.30
CA VAL A 218 -7.56 -16.17 -0.01
C VAL A 218 -8.83 -15.65 0.66
N TRP A 219 -9.84 -15.23 -0.11
CA TRP A 219 -11.14 -14.86 0.45
C TRP A 219 -11.84 -16.01 1.18
N LEU A 220 -11.73 -17.24 0.70
CA LEU A 220 -12.31 -18.43 1.38
C LEU A 220 -11.64 -18.65 2.73
N GLU A 221 -10.33 -18.47 2.82
CA GLU A 221 -9.60 -18.55 4.07
C GLU A 221 -10.00 -17.41 5.02
N LEU A 222 -10.05 -16.17 4.52
CA LEU A 222 -10.54 -15.02 5.28
C LEU A 222 -11.95 -15.26 5.83
N LEU A 223 -12.86 -15.79 5.01
CA LEU A 223 -14.23 -16.07 5.41
C LEU A 223 -14.29 -17.11 6.54
N ALA A 224 -13.49 -18.18 6.43
CA ALA A 224 -13.39 -19.20 7.49
C ALA A 224 -12.83 -18.63 8.80
N GLN A 225 -11.78 -17.81 8.71
CA GLN A 225 -11.17 -17.16 9.87
C GLN A 225 -12.16 -16.17 10.53
N VAL A 226 -12.85 -15.34 9.74
CA VAL A 226 -13.86 -14.41 10.27
C VAL A 226 -14.99 -15.17 10.97
N ARG A 227 -15.52 -16.23 10.36
CA ARG A 227 -16.54 -17.11 10.98
C ARG A 227 -16.06 -17.70 12.32
N ALA A 228 -14.81 -18.14 12.39
CA ALA A 228 -14.21 -18.64 13.62
C ALA A 228 -14.10 -17.56 14.70
N LEU A 229 -13.67 -16.36 14.34
CA LEU A 229 -13.50 -15.22 15.24
C LEU A 229 -14.83 -14.74 15.86
N ILE A 230 -15.95 -14.86 15.12
CA ILE A 230 -17.28 -14.39 15.56
C ILE A 230 -18.22 -15.50 16.03
N LYS A 231 -17.77 -16.77 16.04
CA LYS A 231 -18.62 -17.96 16.26
C LYS A 231 -19.55 -17.88 17.47
N ASN A 232 -19.08 -17.27 18.56
CA ASN A 232 -19.81 -17.20 19.84
C ASN A 232 -20.37 -15.80 20.11
N LEU A 233 -20.46 -14.94 19.11
CA LEU A 233 -20.95 -13.57 19.22
C LEU A 233 -22.30 -13.43 18.56
N SER A 234 -23.17 -12.66 19.21
CA SER A 234 -24.43 -12.22 18.59
C SER A 234 -24.13 -11.12 17.53
N PRO A 235 -25.07 -10.87 16.60
CA PRO A 235 -24.91 -9.77 15.64
C PRO A 235 -24.69 -8.37 16.28
N ALA A 236 -25.09 -8.18 17.54
CA ALA A 236 -24.84 -6.92 18.24
C ALA A 236 -23.39 -6.77 18.75
N GLU A 237 -22.63 -7.86 18.82
CA GLU A 237 -21.35 -7.91 19.53
C GLU A 237 -20.11 -7.90 18.63
N PHE A 238 -20.28 -7.81 17.32
CA PHE A 238 -19.14 -7.71 16.41
C PHE A 238 -19.35 -6.70 15.28
N LEU A 239 -18.24 -6.22 14.75
CA LEU A 239 -18.20 -5.28 13.61
C LEU A 239 -17.02 -5.65 12.72
N ILE A 240 -17.21 -5.58 11.40
CA ILE A 240 -16.15 -5.70 10.40
C ILE A 240 -15.98 -4.37 9.69
N LEU A 241 -14.76 -3.87 9.69
CA LEU A 241 -14.37 -2.66 8.97
C LEU A 241 -13.42 -3.04 7.83
N ASP A 242 -13.89 -2.88 6.63
CA ASP A 242 -13.11 -3.10 5.42
C ASP A 242 -12.50 -1.79 4.96
N SER A 243 -11.20 -1.69 5.07
CA SER A 243 -10.41 -0.50 4.73
C SER A 243 -10.20 -0.31 3.22
N ASP A 244 -11.08 -0.82 2.36
CA ASP A 244 -10.88 -0.97 0.91
C ASP A 244 -9.81 -2.05 0.62
N SER A 245 -9.95 -3.20 1.26
CA SER A 245 -8.95 -4.26 1.31
C SER A 245 -8.91 -5.13 0.05
N ARG A 246 -7.71 -5.51 -0.38
CA ARG A 246 -7.53 -6.53 -1.42
C ARG A 246 -8.00 -7.92 -0.99
N LEU A 247 -8.13 -8.17 0.29
CA LEU A 247 -8.61 -9.44 0.83
C LEU A 247 -10.07 -9.73 0.44
N THR A 248 -10.88 -8.68 0.23
CA THR A 248 -12.26 -8.75 -0.26
C THR A 248 -12.40 -8.32 -1.71
N GLN A 249 -11.28 -8.14 -2.42
CA GLN A 249 -11.27 -7.48 -3.72
C GLN A 249 -12.00 -6.12 -3.67
N LEU A 250 -11.56 -5.29 -2.72
CA LEU A 250 -12.05 -3.94 -2.49
C LEU A 250 -13.58 -3.91 -2.23
N GLY A 251 -14.03 -4.80 -1.34
CA GLY A 251 -15.42 -4.87 -0.87
C GLY A 251 -16.37 -5.69 -1.75
N VAL A 252 -15.95 -6.19 -2.93
CA VAL A 252 -16.82 -6.96 -3.82
C VAL A 252 -17.23 -8.29 -3.19
N LEU A 253 -16.30 -9.00 -2.54
CA LEU A 253 -16.56 -10.28 -1.89
C LEU A 253 -17.12 -10.09 -0.46
N PRO A 254 -18.28 -10.70 -0.14
CA PRO A 254 -18.93 -10.54 1.16
C PRO A 254 -18.21 -11.32 2.27
N LEU A 255 -18.37 -10.89 3.53
CA LEU A 255 -17.87 -11.62 4.71
C LEU A 255 -18.96 -11.92 5.73
N VAL A 256 -19.87 -10.97 5.92
CA VAL A 256 -20.97 -11.04 6.90
C VAL A 256 -22.16 -10.23 6.36
N PRO A 257 -23.36 -10.33 7.00
CA PRO A 257 -24.48 -9.45 6.69
C PRO A 257 -24.10 -7.96 6.80
N LEU A 258 -24.71 -7.13 5.94
CA LEU A 258 -24.39 -5.70 5.80
C LEU A 258 -24.54 -4.89 7.10
N GLN A 259 -25.41 -5.30 8.01
CA GLN A 259 -25.56 -4.64 9.31
C GLN A 259 -24.28 -4.63 10.15
N ASN A 260 -23.42 -5.65 9.98
CA ASN A 260 -22.15 -5.81 10.69
C ASN A 260 -20.91 -5.46 9.84
N TYR A 261 -21.10 -4.91 8.64
CA TYR A 261 -20.03 -4.61 7.70
C TYR A 261 -20.04 -3.14 7.31
N ARG A 262 -18.89 -2.50 7.35
CA ARG A 262 -18.69 -1.14 6.84
C ARG A 262 -17.51 -1.11 5.90
N PHE A 263 -17.70 -0.47 4.76
CA PHE A 263 -16.72 -0.39 3.69
C PHE A 263 -16.22 1.05 3.50
N PHE A 264 -14.91 1.23 3.56
CA PHE A 264 -14.26 2.50 3.28
C PHE A 264 -14.13 2.70 1.78
N ASN A 265 -15.04 3.46 1.17
CA ASN A 265 -14.91 3.82 -0.25
C ASN A 265 -13.80 4.88 -0.43
N SER A 266 -12.53 4.45 -0.35
CA SER A 266 -11.37 5.34 -0.40
C SER A 266 -11.17 5.99 -1.77
N ARG A 267 -11.74 5.38 -2.81
CA ARG A 267 -11.60 5.79 -4.22
C ARG A 267 -12.77 6.65 -4.73
N GLY A 268 -13.85 6.68 -3.98
CA GLY A 268 -15.08 7.36 -4.41
C GLY A 268 -15.04 8.87 -4.30
N LYS A 269 -16.03 9.50 -4.94
CA LYS A 269 -16.19 10.94 -5.04
C LYS A 269 -16.95 11.51 -3.83
N LYS A 270 -16.64 11.18 -2.60
CA LYS A 270 -17.30 11.83 -1.48
C LYS A 270 -16.61 13.14 -1.09
N GLY A 271 -17.35 14.24 -1.29
CA GLY A 271 -17.14 15.51 -0.60
C GLY A 271 -16.11 16.46 -1.20
N SER A 272 -16.06 17.63 -0.60
CA SER A 272 -15.13 18.74 -0.81
C SER A 272 -13.64 18.39 -0.59
N ALA A 273 -13.33 17.15 -0.34
CA ALA A 273 -12.02 16.64 0.01
C ALA A 273 -11.08 16.42 -1.20
N LYS A 274 -11.11 17.30 -2.21
CA LYS A 274 -10.21 17.21 -3.37
C LYS A 274 -8.72 17.18 -2.97
N HIS A 275 -8.38 17.72 -1.81
CA HIS A 275 -7.01 17.84 -1.32
C HIS A 275 -6.69 16.91 -0.12
N ALA A 276 -7.66 16.12 0.36
CA ALA A 276 -7.47 15.31 1.54
C ALA A 276 -6.57 14.07 1.28
N SER A 277 -5.69 13.81 2.25
CA SER A 277 -4.93 12.56 2.32
C SER A 277 -5.82 11.38 2.72
N MET A 278 -5.31 10.15 2.55
CA MET A 278 -6.01 8.94 3.00
C MET A 278 -6.30 8.96 4.50
N ALA A 279 -5.39 9.45 5.32
CA ALA A 279 -5.62 9.57 6.76
C ALA A 279 -6.79 10.52 7.09
N GLN A 280 -6.87 11.67 6.42
CA GLN A 280 -7.97 12.61 6.59
C GLN A 280 -9.31 12.02 6.14
N LEU A 281 -9.34 11.34 4.99
CA LEU A 281 -10.54 10.65 4.51
C LEU A 281 -10.99 9.52 5.44
N THR A 282 -10.03 8.82 6.04
CA THR A 282 -10.32 7.76 7.01
C THR A 282 -10.99 8.33 8.25
N ASN A 283 -10.48 9.46 8.79
CA ASN A 283 -11.13 10.12 9.91
C ASN A 283 -12.58 10.54 9.56
N GLN A 284 -12.79 11.17 8.40
CA GLN A 284 -14.13 11.55 7.94
C GLN A 284 -15.07 10.34 7.80
N TRP A 285 -14.56 9.22 7.30
CA TRP A 285 -15.33 7.98 7.21
C TRP A 285 -15.68 7.43 8.60
N MET A 286 -14.74 7.47 9.53
CA MET A 286 -14.99 7.05 10.92
C MET A 286 -15.98 7.98 11.64
N ASP A 287 -15.96 9.29 11.37
CA ASP A 287 -16.98 10.23 11.88
C ASP A 287 -18.40 9.81 11.44
N ASN A 288 -18.56 9.43 10.17
CA ASN A 288 -19.85 8.95 9.65
C ASN A 288 -20.28 7.62 10.30
N ILE A 289 -19.35 6.70 10.56
CA ILE A 289 -19.67 5.39 11.18
C ILE A 289 -20.03 5.57 12.65
N LEU A 290 -19.23 6.33 13.39
CA LEU A 290 -19.33 6.44 14.85
C LEU A 290 -20.34 7.51 15.26
N GLY A 291 -20.64 8.46 14.38
CA GLY A 291 -21.53 9.58 14.65
C GLY A 291 -20.94 10.62 15.61
N ASN A 292 -19.61 10.66 15.70
CA ASN A 292 -18.86 11.67 16.46
C ASN A 292 -17.66 12.17 15.65
N GLU A 293 -17.38 13.45 15.74
CA GLU A 293 -16.21 14.06 15.11
C GLU A 293 -14.98 13.91 16.03
N ALA A 294 -13.91 13.32 15.49
CA ALA A 294 -12.61 13.27 16.13
C ALA A 294 -11.53 13.07 15.06
N PHE A 295 -10.31 13.44 15.37
CA PHE A 295 -9.18 13.30 14.46
C PHE A 295 -8.04 12.56 15.13
N CYS A 296 -7.53 11.51 14.45
CA CYS A 296 -6.33 10.81 14.83
C CYS A 296 -5.32 10.90 13.68
N TYR A 297 -4.09 11.31 13.99
CA TYR A 297 -2.98 11.12 13.08
C TYR A 297 -2.65 9.62 12.93
N PRO A 298 -2.10 9.19 11.79
CA PRO A 298 -1.49 7.87 11.69
C PRO A 298 -0.53 7.59 12.84
N LYS A 299 -0.43 6.33 13.23
CA LYS A 299 0.42 5.90 14.34
C LYS A 299 1.06 4.56 14.06
N VAL A 300 2.29 4.37 14.52
CA VAL A 300 2.98 3.08 14.55
C VAL A 300 3.29 2.73 16.01
N TRP A 301 3.08 1.47 16.37
CA TRP A 301 3.44 0.95 17.69
C TRP A 301 4.68 0.07 17.52
N THR A 302 5.82 0.57 17.95
CA THR A 302 7.08 -0.16 17.94
C THR A 302 7.38 -0.79 19.30
N SER A 303 8.21 -1.82 19.34
CA SER A 303 8.58 -2.46 20.59
C SER A 303 9.47 -1.54 21.45
N SER A 304 9.32 -1.61 22.77
CA SER A 304 10.13 -0.82 23.71
C SER A 304 11.62 -1.08 23.54
N SER A 305 12.01 -2.31 23.21
CA SER A 305 13.41 -2.67 22.97
C SER A 305 13.99 -1.97 21.73
N GLN A 306 13.24 -1.90 20.63
CA GLN A 306 13.67 -1.19 19.42
C GLN A 306 13.79 0.32 19.67
N GLN A 307 12.82 0.91 20.36
CA GLN A 307 12.87 2.33 20.76
C GLN A 307 14.11 2.63 21.62
N GLN A 308 14.44 1.73 22.56
CA GLN A 308 15.61 1.91 23.44
C GLN A 308 16.93 1.82 22.68
N ILE A 309 17.06 0.89 21.71
CA ILE A 309 18.26 0.79 20.86
C ILE A 309 18.43 2.06 20.03
N ALA A 310 17.36 2.56 19.38
CA ALA A 310 17.40 3.77 18.57
C ALA A 310 17.73 5.01 19.43
N ALA A 311 17.15 5.13 20.62
CA ALA A 311 17.45 6.21 21.56
C ALA A 311 18.91 6.19 22.05
N SER A 312 19.44 5.01 22.37
CA SER A 312 20.83 4.84 22.79
C SER A 312 21.78 5.19 21.65
N TYR A 313 21.46 4.81 20.41
CA TYR A 313 22.22 5.18 19.24
C TYR A 313 22.22 6.70 19.01
N ARG A 314 21.06 7.37 19.07
CA ARG A 314 20.96 8.83 18.96
C ARG A 314 21.85 9.53 20.00
N ALA A 315 21.78 9.13 21.26
CA ALA A 315 22.61 9.69 22.32
C ALA A 315 24.10 9.48 22.12
N THR A 316 24.49 8.34 21.50
CA THR A 316 25.90 8.04 21.21
C THR A 316 26.46 8.92 20.09
N ILE A 317 25.70 9.12 19.02
CA ILE A 317 26.18 9.85 17.84
C ILE A 317 26.05 11.37 17.99
N ASP A 318 25.21 11.84 18.90
CA ASP A 318 24.93 13.25 19.11
C ASP A 318 24.74 13.55 20.61
N PRO A 319 25.82 13.42 21.40
CA PRO A 319 25.74 13.60 22.86
C PRO A 319 25.43 15.04 23.29
N ASP A 320 25.74 16.00 22.43
CA ASP A 320 25.56 17.43 22.71
C ASP A 320 24.27 18.03 22.12
N GLY A 321 23.51 17.23 21.35
CA GLY A 321 22.28 17.66 20.67
C GLY A 321 22.51 18.67 19.54
N ALA A 322 23.74 18.74 19.00
CA ALA A 322 24.11 19.74 17.98
C ALA A 322 23.96 19.22 16.54
N ALA A 323 23.85 17.89 16.35
CA ALA A 323 23.73 17.29 15.04
C ALA A 323 22.27 17.20 14.59
N THR A 324 22.04 17.50 13.31
CA THR A 324 20.78 17.17 12.63
C THR A 324 20.88 15.76 12.09
N LEU A 325 20.06 14.85 12.62
CA LEU A 325 19.99 13.46 12.18
C LEU A 325 18.88 13.32 11.13
N ILE A 326 19.25 12.86 9.95
CA ILE A 326 18.32 12.63 8.84
C ILE A 326 18.28 11.15 8.52
N THR A 327 17.10 10.56 8.53
CA THR A 327 16.90 9.20 7.98
C THR A 327 16.51 9.28 6.51
N ILE A 328 17.19 8.53 5.67
CA ILE A 328 16.96 8.46 4.22
C ILE A 328 16.52 7.05 3.84
N ASN A 329 15.37 6.94 3.16
CA ASN A 329 14.89 5.70 2.55
C ASN A 329 14.63 5.92 1.07
N LEU A 330 15.41 5.25 0.21
CA LEU A 330 15.33 5.36 -1.26
C LEU A 330 14.72 4.09 -1.89
N GLY A 331 14.05 3.26 -1.10
CA GLY A 331 13.31 2.11 -1.57
C GLY A 331 12.06 2.50 -2.36
N VAL A 332 11.87 1.89 -3.53
CA VAL A 332 10.73 2.15 -4.43
C VAL A 332 9.82 0.93 -4.62
N GLY A 333 10.03 -0.12 -3.81
CA GLY A 333 9.20 -1.34 -3.84
C GLY A 333 9.22 -2.06 -5.19
N GLY A 334 10.31 -1.99 -5.94
CA GLY A 334 10.47 -2.59 -7.26
C GLY A 334 9.86 -1.79 -8.43
N ASN A 335 9.26 -0.64 -8.19
CA ASN A 335 8.80 0.25 -9.25
C ASN A 335 9.89 1.28 -9.64
N LYS A 336 10.73 0.92 -10.59
CA LYS A 336 11.86 1.76 -11.05
C LYS A 336 11.45 3.16 -11.54
N ARG A 337 10.20 3.35 -11.99
CA ARG A 337 9.70 4.66 -12.43
C ARG A 337 9.58 5.67 -11.29
N LYS A 338 9.48 5.19 -10.04
CA LYS A 338 9.47 6.04 -8.85
C LYS A 338 10.84 6.58 -8.47
N ARG A 339 11.90 6.17 -9.16
CA ARG A 339 13.28 6.60 -8.88
C ARG A 339 13.67 7.72 -9.84
N VAL A 340 14.23 8.78 -9.31
CA VAL A 340 14.82 9.86 -10.13
C VAL A 340 16.10 9.34 -10.77
N PRO A 341 16.29 9.52 -12.09
CA PRO A 341 17.41 8.94 -12.83
C PRO A 341 18.76 9.62 -12.54
N GLY A 342 19.82 9.03 -13.08
CA GLY A 342 21.18 9.57 -13.01
C GLY A 342 21.79 9.51 -11.61
N ASP A 343 22.65 10.47 -11.33
CA ASP A 343 23.39 10.58 -10.04
C ASP A 343 22.58 11.35 -8.97
N PHE A 344 21.27 11.50 -9.13
CA PHE A 344 20.43 12.30 -8.22
C PHE A 344 20.62 11.90 -6.75
N GLU A 345 20.47 10.63 -6.41
CA GLU A 345 20.54 10.15 -5.02
C GLU A 345 21.93 10.36 -4.42
N LYS A 346 22.99 10.14 -5.19
CA LYS A 346 24.36 10.41 -4.81
C LYS A 346 24.58 11.90 -4.56
N ASN A 347 24.14 12.75 -5.49
CA ASN A 347 24.29 14.19 -5.39
C ASN A 347 23.48 14.79 -4.23
N LEU A 348 22.28 14.23 -3.94
CA LEU A 348 21.48 14.60 -2.79
C LEU A 348 22.26 14.32 -1.48
N ILE A 349 22.75 13.09 -1.30
CA ILE A 349 23.54 12.71 -0.10
C ILE A 349 24.78 13.61 0.06
N LEU A 350 25.53 13.81 -1.01
CA LEU A 350 26.74 14.65 -0.96
C LEU A 350 26.40 16.14 -0.71
N THR A 351 25.26 16.62 -1.17
CA THR A 351 24.83 18.00 -0.91
C THR A 351 24.41 18.19 0.54
N LEU A 352 23.65 17.27 1.12
CA LEU A 352 23.32 17.27 2.55
C LEU A 352 24.59 17.28 3.42
N LEU A 353 25.57 16.50 3.06
CA LEU A 353 26.82 16.36 3.83
C LEU A 353 27.79 17.53 3.70
N LYS A 354 27.50 18.57 2.89
CA LYS A 354 28.22 19.84 2.93
C LYS A 354 28.03 20.59 4.25
N GLU A 355 26.91 20.36 4.93
CA GLU A 355 26.65 20.88 6.27
C GLU A 355 27.33 19.96 7.30
N ASP A 356 28.28 20.48 8.09
CA ASP A 356 29.11 19.68 9.00
C ASP A 356 28.34 19.02 10.15
N ASN A 357 27.22 19.61 10.55
CA ASN A 357 26.36 19.10 11.63
C ASN A 357 25.41 17.98 11.17
N ILE A 358 25.33 17.68 9.88
CA ILE A 358 24.43 16.62 9.39
C ILE A 358 25.04 15.23 9.57
N LYS A 359 24.20 14.34 10.11
CA LYS A 359 24.42 12.89 10.16
C LYS A 359 23.28 12.17 9.48
N LEU A 360 23.60 11.16 8.66
CA LEU A 360 22.64 10.40 7.88
C LEU A 360 22.53 8.95 8.35
N ILE A 361 21.30 8.48 8.52
CA ILE A 361 20.96 7.07 8.52
C ILE A 361 20.45 6.74 7.12
N LEU A 362 21.10 5.83 6.42
CA LEU A 362 20.67 5.33 5.13
C LEU A 362 20.08 3.93 5.33
N ASP A 363 18.77 3.78 5.11
CA ASP A 363 18.14 2.47 5.05
C ASP A 363 18.68 1.71 3.84
N LEU A 364 19.24 0.52 4.07
CA LEU A 364 19.83 -0.30 3.02
C LEU A 364 18.78 -0.94 2.12
N GLY A 365 17.50 -0.82 2.46
CA GLY A 365 16.40 -1.32 1.67
C GLY A 365 16.17 -2.82 1.80
N PHE A 366 15.20 -3.31 1.03
CA PHE A 366 14.78 -4.71 1.05
C PHE A 366 15.07 -5.39 -0.29
N GLY A 367 15.84 -6.48 -0.24
CA GLY A 367 16.23 -7.25 -1.42
C GLY A 367 17.54 -6.78 -2.06
N GLU A 368 18.05 -7.60 -2.98
CA GLU A 368 19.41 -7.43 -3.54
C GLU A 368 19.58 -6.12 -4.32
N GLU A 369 18.57 -5.72 -5.09
CA GLU A 369 18.65 -4.52 -5.94
C GLU A 369 18.74 -3.23 -5.12
N GLU A 370 17.84 -3.05 -4.12
CA GLU A 370 17.84 -1.87 -3.27
C GLU A 370 19.11 -1.82 -2.41
N ARG A 371 19.54 -2.97 -1.90
CA ARG A 371 20.79 -3.07 -1.13
C ARG A 371 22.02 -2.70 -1.95
N ALA A 372 22.13 -3.20 -3.19
CA ALA A 372 23.25 -2.86 -4.07
C ALA A 372 23.33 -1.35 -4.34
N GLN A 373 22.19 -0.70 -4.53
CA GLN A 373 22.11 0.74 -4.75
C GLN A 373 22.51 1.53 -3.50
N SER A 374 21.98 1.17 -2.34
CA SER A 374 22.34 1.84 -1.07
C SER A 374 23.80 1.65 -0.72
N THR A 375 24.37 0.46 -0.98
CA THR A 375 25.80 0.21 -0.81
C THR A 375 26.66 1.08 -1.75
N ALA A 376 26.22 1.28 -3.00
CA ALA A 376 26.91 2.18 -3.92
C ALA A 376 26.90 3.65 -3.44
N LEU A 377 25.81 4.10 -2.81
CA LEU A 377 25.73 5.43 -2.21
C LEU A 377 26.66 5.59 -1.01
N LEU A 378 26.78 4.57 -0.15
CA LEU A 378 27.76 4.56 0.94
C LEU A 378 29.20 4.63 0.41
N GLN A 379 29.49 3.88 -0.66
CA GLN A 379 30.81 3.89 -1.29
C GLN A 379 31.12 5.28 -1.89
N ALA A 380 30.15 5.92 -2.55
CA ALA A 380 30.33 7.26 -3.10
C ALA A 380 30.60 8.30 -2.00
N ALA A 381 29.91 8.22 -0.86
CA ALA A 381 30.19 9.09 0.29
C ALA A 381 31.61 8.85 0.84
N LYS A 382 32.07 7.60 0.93
CA LYS A 382 33.42 7.24 1.36
C LYS A 382 34.47 7.78 0.41
N GLU A 383 34.27 7.69 -0.89
CA GLU A 383 35.15 8.24 -1.93
C GLU A 383 35.28 9.77 -1.85
N ALA A 384 34.21 10.44 -1.42
CA ALA A 384 34.21 11.88 -1.12
C ALA A 384 34.88 12.24 0.22
N GLY A 385 35.49 11.28 0.90
CA GLY A 385 36.22 11.51 2.18
C GLY A 385 35.30 11.51 3.41
N ILE A 386 34.05 11.18 3.29
CA ILE A 386 33.10 11.11 4.41
C ILE A 386 33.30 9.81 5.19
N LYS A 387 33.30 9.89 6.52
CA LYS A 387 33.34 8.69 7.38
C LYS A 387 32.02 7.97 7.30
N THR A 388 32.01 6.75 6.78
CA THR A 388 30.83 5.88 6.62
C THR A 388 30.95 4.64 7.49
N ALA A 389 29.83 4.04 7.83
CA ALA A 389 29.72 2.72 8.43
C ALA A 389 28.55 1.95 7.82
N GLU A 390 28.61 0.64 7.84
CA GLU A 390 27.51 -0.26 7.49
C GLU A 390 27.28 -1.23 8.64
N THR A 391 26.01 -1.45 9.02
CA THR A 391 25.68 -2.28 10.18
C THR A 391 24.25 -2.84 10.08
N THR A 392 23.90 -3.73 10.99
CA THR A 392 22.49 -4.11 11.27
C THR A 392 21.97 -3.31 12.46
N PHE A 393 20.65 -3.20 12.56
CA PHE A 393 20.01 -2.48 13.68
C PHE A 393 20.50 -2.95 15.06
N SER A 394 20.64 -4.26 15.28
CA SER A 394 21.11 -4.84 16.55
C SER A 394 22.55 -4.46 16.92
N HIS A 395 23.35 -4.01 15.97
CA HIS A 395 24.75 -3.66 16.17
C HIS A 395 25.04 -2.15 16.10
N LEU A 396 24.00 -1.31 16.05
CA LEU A 396 24.12 0.15 16.00
C LEU A 396 25.03 0.72 17.09
N GLN A 397 25.02 0.16 18.30
CA GLN A 397 25.86 0.59 19.42
C GLN A 397 27.37 0.41 19.17
N LYS A 398 27.77 -0.40 18.19
CA LYS A 398 29.17 -0.61 17.80
C LYS A 398 29.66 0.38 16.74
N VAL A 399 28.79 1.20 16.22
CA VAL A 399 29.11 2.19 15.18
C VAL A 399 29.90 3.33 15.81
N ASN A 400 30.99 3.73 15.11
CA ASN A 400 31.79 4.86 15.55
C ASN A 400 30.99 6.16 15.47
N ALA A 401 30.91 6.89 16.57
CA ALA A 401 30.18 8.16 16.67
C ALA A 401 30.67 9.22 15.66
N ALA A 402 31.91 9.11 15.17
CA ALA A 402 32.42 10.00 14.12
C ALA A 402 31.91 9.66 12.70
N SER A 403 31.20 8.56 12.51
CA SER A 403 30.57 8.25 11.22
C SER A 403 29.48 9.26 10.92
N ARG A 404 29.53 9.85 9.72
CA ARG A 404 28.52 10.82 9.27
C ARG A 404 27.43 10.20 8.41
N VAL A 405 27.70 9.04 7.80
CA VAL A 405 26.68 8.23 7.09
C VAL A 405 26.74 6.81 7.62
N VAL A 406 25.62 6.30 8.07
CA VAL A 406 25.49 4.93 8.55
C VAL A 406 24.42 4.20 7.77
N GLY A 407 24.84 3.22 6.97
CA GLY A 407 23.92 2.29 6.30
C GLY A 407 23.44 1.25 7.30
N VAL A 408 22.13 1.11 7.43
CA VAL A 408 21.53 0.19 8.39
C VAL A 408 20.59 -0.77 7.70
N GLU A 409 20.78 -2.07 7.92
CA GLU A 409 19.81 -3.09 7.55
C GLU A 409 18.74 -3.18 8.63
N CYS A 410 17.49 -2.89 8.23
CA CYS A 410 16.36 -2.77 9.14
C CYS A 410 15.14 -3.56 8.65
N ASN A 411 14.35 -4.08 9.58
CA ASN A 411 12.96 -4.39 9.35
C ASN A 411 12.07 -3.15 9.59
N ILE A 412 10.75 -3.28 9.40
CA ILE A 412 9.81 -2.15 9.48
C ILE A 412 9.78 -1.51 10.89
N GLY A 413 9.74 -2.33 11.94
CA GLY A 413 9.73 -1.81 13.32
C GLY A 413 11.06 -1.14 13.71
N GLU A 414 12.17 -1.66 13.21
CA GLU A 414 13.51 -1.12 13.43
C GLU A 414 13.71 0.23 12.73
N ILE A 415 13.34 0.33 11.43
CA ILE A 415 13.45 1.60 10.71
C ILE A 415 12.49 2.65 11.28
N THR A 416 11.29 2.24 11.72
CA THR A 416 10.36 3.13 12.44
C THR A 416 11.01 3.74 13.66
N SER A 417 11.68 2.92 14.48
CA SER A 417 12.33 3.39 15.71
C SER A 417 13.48 4.36 15.42
N LEU A 418 14.23 4.16 14.32
CA LEU A 418 15.27 5.09 13.87
C LEU A 418 14.70 6.40 13.34
N ILE A 419 13.66 6.32 12.50
CA ILE A 419 12.95 7.51 12.01
C ILE A 419 12.44 8.34 13.18
N GLY A 420 11.78 7.72 14.18
CA GLY A 420 11.24 8.41 15.34
C GLY A 420 12.31 9.05 16.27
N LYS A 421 13.61 8.84 16.01
CA LYS A 421 14.74 9.49 16.67
C LYS A 421 15.50 10.45 15.76
N SER A 422 15.04 10.62 14.53
CA SER A 422 15.58 11.57 13.56
C SER A 422 14.87 12.92 13.64
N ASP A 423 15.55 13.95 13.20
CA ASP A 423 14.99 15.30 13.10
C ASP A 423 14.24 15.47 11.78
N GLU A 424 14.73 14.80 10.73
CA GLU A 424 14.17 14.85 9.39
C GLU A 424 14.13 13.45 8.74
N PHE A 425 13.19 13.27 7.84
CA PHE A 425 13.09 12.12 6.94
C PHE A 425 13.10 12.58 5.49
N ILE A 426 13.87 11.93 4.64
CA ILE A 426 13.88 12.15 3.19
C ILE A 426 13.71 10.80 2.49
N GLY A 427 12.78 10.71 1.55
CA GLY A 427 12.58 9.46 0.80
C GLY A 427 11.61 9.58 -0.36
N TYR A 428 11.51 8.49 -1.12
CA TYR A 428 10.48 8.36 -2.14
C TYR A 428 9.11 8.03 -1.54
N ASP A 429 8.05 8.18 -2.34
CA ASP A 429 6.70 7.70 -2.02
C ASP A 429 6.72 6.20 -1.69
N SER A 430 6.80 5.90 -0.41
CA SER A 430 6.92 4.56 0.18
C SER A 430 6.23 4.49 1.54
N ALA A 431 6.28 3.34 2.19
CA ALA A 431 5.76 3.18 3.56
C ALA A 431 6.43 4.12 4.56
N CYS A 432 7.73 4.40 4.37
CA CYS A 432 8.52 5.18 5.32
C CYS A 432 8.09 6.65 5.43
N GLN A 433 7.52 7.27 4.37
CA GLN A 433 6.95 8.61 4.49
C GLN A 433 5.77 8.66 5.48
N HIS A 434 4.89 7.65 5.43
CA HIS A 434 3.75 7.57 6.36
C HIS A 434 4.22 7.27 7.79
N ILE A 435 5.26 6.45 7.93
CA ILE A 435 5.90 6.16 9.20
C ILE A 435 6.53 7.43 9.79
N ALA A 436 7.28 8.20 8.99
CA ALA A 436 7.91 9.43 9.45
C ALA A 436 6.88 10.45 9.93
N ALA A 437 5.79 10.63 9.18
CA ALA A 437 4.70 11.49 9.60
C ALA A 437 4.00 10.99 10.89
N ALA A 438 3.82 9.65 11.03
CA ALA A 438 3.24 9.04 12.22
C ALA A 438 4.14 9.20 13.47
N GLU A 439 5.45 9.27 13.29
CA GLU A 439 6.44 9.53 14.35
C GLU A 439 6.68 11.03 14.58
N SER A 440 5.86 11.90 13.97
CA SER A 440 5.97 13.37 14.07
C SER A 440 7.35 13.89 13.64
N VAL A 441 7.94 13.32 12.59
CA VAL A 441 9.21 13.74 12.02
C VAL A 441 8.96 14.64 10.80
N LYS A 442 9.72 15.72 10.67
CA LYS A 442 9.69 16.59 9.48
C LYS A 442 10.01 15.76 8.23
N THR A 443 9.10 15.71 7.28
CA THR A 443 9.13 14.72 6.19
C THR A 443 9.23 15.40 4.84
N PHE A 444 10.18 14.97 4.00
CA PHE A 444 10.36 15.40 2.62
C PHE A 444 10.17 14.20 1.70
N THR A 445 9.07 14.18 0.97
CA THR A 445 8.71 13.05 0.11
C THR A 445 8.89 13.39 -1.37
N ILE A 446 9.66 12.59 -2.07
CA ILE A 446 9.85 12.69 -3.52
C ILE A 446 8.81 11.81 -4.20
N PHE A 447 7.83 12.44 -4.83
CA PHE A 447 6.82 11.76 -5.64
C PHE A 447 7.27 11.72 -7.10
N ALA A 448 7.52 10.51 -7.60
CA ALA A 448 7.92 10.24 -8.97
C ALA A 448 7.16 9.03 -9.54
N GLY A 449 7.21 8.81 -10.85
CA GLY A 449 6.55 7.66 -11.50
C GLY A 449 5.04 7.82 -11.72
N THR A 450 4.48 8.98 -11.43
CA THR A 450 3.09 9.32 -11.69
C THR A 450 2.94 10.80 -12.01
N ASN A 451 2.04 11.14 -12.93
CA ASN A 451 1.58 12.50 -13.18
C ASN A 451 0.15 12.73 -12.64
N ASN A 452 -0.39 11.77 -11.90
CA ASN A 452 -1.71 11.86 -11.30
C ASN A 452 -1.66 12.66 -10.00
N VAL A 453 -1.97 13.95 -10.07
CA VAL A 453 -2.02 14.86 -8.91
C VAL A 453 -2.96 14.34 -7.80
N ARG A 454 -4.00 13.62 -8.18
CA ARG A 454 -4.96 13.04 -7.24
C ARG A 454 -4.33 11.91 -6.43
N PHE A 455 -3.57 11.03 -7.09
CA PHE A 455 -2.76 10.00 -6.44
C PHE A 455 -1.80 10.61 -5.42
N ILE A 456 -1.04 11.63 -5.81
CA ILE A 456 -0.10 12.33 -4.93
C ILE A 456 -0.81 12.88 -3.70
N ARG A 457 -1.92 13.60 -3.88
CA ARG A 457 -2.71 14.17 -2.77
C ARG A 457 -3.29 13.11 -1.85
N ARG A 458 -3.74 11.98 -2.39
CA ARG A 458 -4.28 10.88 -1.59
C ARG A 458 -3.20 10.20 -0.75
N TRP A 459 -2.02 10.00 -1.32
CA TRP A 459 -0.93 9.32 -0.66
C TRP A 459 0.12 10.25 -0.02
N GLN A 460 -0.13 11.56 0.01
CA GLN A 460 0.72 12.44 0.81
C GLN A 460 0.69 12.01 2.28
N ALA A 461 1.85 12.12 2.95
CA ALA A 461 1.96 11.84 4.37
C ALA A 461 1.09 12.81 5.18
N CYS A 462 0.60 12.37 6.34
CA CYS A 462 -0.24 13.16 7.24
C CYS A 462 0.28 12.95 8.67
N GLY A 463 0.79 13.98 9.27
CA GLY A 463 1.35 13.99 10.63
C GLY A 463 1.22 15.37 11.28
N GLU A 464 1.71 15.49 12.51
CA GLU A 464 1.70 16.76 13.26
C GLU A 464 2.70 17.77 12.68
N ASN A 465 3.86 17.28 12.23
CA ASN A 465 4.90 18.11 11.64
C ASN A 465 4.72 18.30 10.13
N SER A 466 5.52 19.19 9.53
CA SER A 466 5.45 19.48 8.10
C SER A 466 5.79 18.27 7.25
N ASN A 467 5.02 18.11 6.18
CA ASN A 467 5.20 17.04 5.18
C ASN A 467 5.29 17.70 3.81
N GLU A 468 6.51 17.92 3.35
CA GLU A 468 6.78 18.60 2.09
C GLU A 468 6.84 17.60 0.94
N ILE A 469 6.26 17.97 -0.19
CA ILE A 469 6.21 17.13 -1.39
C ILE A 469 7.10 17.75 -2.46
N ILE A 470 8.05 16.95 -2.93
CA ILE A 470 8.86 17.25 -4.11
C ILE A 470 8.35 16.39 -5.26
N TYR A 471 7.68 17.00 -6.22
CA TYR A 471 7.18 16.31 -7.40
C TYR A 471 8.23 16.25 -8.49
N VAL A 472 8.44 15.06 -9.07
CA VAL A 472 9.35 14.83 -10.19
C VAL A 472 8.64 14.06 -11.30
N ASP A 473 8.56 14.62 -12.49
CA ASP A 473 8.02 13.92 -13.65
C ASP A 473 9.07 12.99 -14.27
N THR A 474 9.09 11.74 -13.79
CA THR A 474 9.94 10.67 -14.34
C THR A 474 9.27 9.89 -15.48
N LEU A 475 8.14 10.35 -16.00
CA LEU A 475 7.49 9.80 -17.20
C LEU A 475 7.96 10.48 -18.48
N THR A 476 8.70 11.57 -18.35
CA THR A 476 9.40 12.26 -19.44
C THR A 476 10.75 11.59 -19.75
N LYS A 477 11.55 12.16 -20.64
CA LYS A 477 12.90 11.64 -20.93
C LYS A 477 13.83 11.97 -19.77
N ASP A 478 14.71 11.05 -19.43
CA ASP A 478 15.69 11.22 -18.33
C ASP A 478 16.54 12.49 -18.51
N SER A 479 16.88 12.85 -19.77
CA SER A 479 17.64 14.06 -20.11
C SER A 479 16.93 15.37 -19.78
N ASP A 480 15.60 15.33 -19.62
CA ASP A 480 14.78 16.52 -19.40
C ASP A 480 14.52 16.75 -17.89
N ILE A 481 15.05 15.88 -17.03
CA ILE A 481 14.91 15.97 -15.58
C ILE A 481 16.08 16.75 -14.99
N ASP A 482 15.79 17.95 -14.49
CA ASP A 482 16.77 18.82 -13.80
C ASP A 482 16.96 18.37 -12.34
N THR A 483 17.90 17.45 -12.16
CA THR A 483 18.20 16.87 -10.83
C THR A 483 18.81 17.88 -9.86
N GLU A 484 19.53 18.91 -10.36
CA GLU A 484 20.12 19.95 -9.52
C GLU A 484 19.02 20.86 -8.95
N ASN A 485 18.05 21.24 -9.77
CA ASN A 485 16.89 22.02 -9.33
C ASN A 485 16.02 21.27 -8.31
N ILE A 486 15.87 19.93 -8.46
CA ILE A 486 15.13 19.10 -7.49
C ILE A 486 15.83 19.14 -6.14
N ILE A 487 17.19 18.98 -6.11
CA ILE A 487 17.97 19.05 -4.87
C ILE A 487 17.86 20.46 -4.27
N ALA A 488 18.00 21.51 -5.07
CA ALA A 488 17.87 22.90 -4.60
C ALA A 488 16.50 23.14 -3.96
N THR A 489 15.42 22.70 -4.59
CA THR A 489 14.05 22.80 -4.05
C THR A 489 13.93 22.09 -2.69
N LEU A 490 14.51 20.89 -2.55
CA LEU A 490 14.50 20.17 -1.28
C LEU A 490 15.29 20.92 -0.20
N MET A 491 16.44 21.48 -0.55
CA MET A 491 17.25 22.27 0.38
C MET A 491 16.53 23.54 0.82
N ASP A 492 15.82 24.21 -0.09
CA ASP A 492 15.00 25.41 0.21
C ASP A 492 13.86 25.07 1.16
N PHE A 493 13.15 23.94 0.96
CA PHE A 493 12.12 23.48 1.90
C PHE A 493 12.70 23.15 3.27
N ARG A 494 13.89 22.56 3.35
CA ARG A 494 14.59 22.33 4.64
C ARG A 494 14.89 23.62 5.36
N ALA A 495 15.35 24.64 4.63
CA ALA A 495 15.73 25.94 5.21
C ALA A 495 14.51 26.79 5.65
N SER A 496 13.35 26.57 5.07
CA SER A 496 12.14 27.38 5.28
C SER A 496 11.30 26.94 6.48
N GLY A 497 11.52 25.78 7.04
CA GLY A 497 10.80 25.17 8.16
C GLY A 497 11.70 24.93 9.35
#